data_d314a761c54512e6379dbb03b4db60d8
#
_entry.id   d314a761c54512e6379dbb03b4db60d8
#
_cell.length_a   1.000
_cell.length_b   1.000
_cell.length_c   1.000
_cell.angle_alpha   90.00
_cell.angle_beta   90.00
_cell.angle_gamma   90.00
#
_symmetry.space_group_name_H-M   'P 1'
#
loop_
_entity.id
_entity.type
_entity.pdbx_description
1 polymer ?
#
loop_
_entity_poly.entity_id
_entity_poly.type
_entity_poly.pdbx_seq_one_letter_code
_entity_poly.pdbx_strand_id
1 'polypeptide(L)'
;MISQLIKEARKIIIKIGSNTLAGTDGKINSSFLDEFAQQASLLIKNGKQIILVSSGAQIAGLSTMDKWARKKDIHYRQALCAVGQVELMDAWRRAFSHFGLHIAQILLTRDDFNDSKRTLNMRNTLFTLVDEGVIPIINENDTVSVEEIKIGDNDTLAARSAILWSADLLILFSDIGGLYNRNPKEYPQAELLEEVRNIEDVRKNIVIGEANSFGTGGIATKLDAAALVLSYGIPAVLADGGKPRCLEAIAAGTQKGTVFFA
;
A
#
# COMPACT_ATOMS: atom_id res chain seq x y z
N MET A 1 18.16 10.27 -1.81
CA MET A 1 16.88 10.98 -1.98
C MET A 1 15.78 10.36 -1.13
N ILE A 2 15.38 9.09 -1.30
CA ILE A 2 14.30 8.44 -0.50
C ILE A 2 14.54 8.57 1.00
N SER A 3 15.76 8.26 1.46
CA SER A 3 16.13 8.38 2.89
C SER A 3 15.94 9.79 3.45
N GLN A 4 16.19 10.82 2.64
CA GLN A 4 15.99 12.20 3.06
C GLN A 4 14.49 12.53 3.21
N LEU A 5 13.65 12.10 2.24
CA LEU A 5 12.20 12.26 2.34
C LEU A 5 11.63 11.58 3.58
N ILE A 6 12.05 10.33 3.87
CA ILE A 6 11.60 9.61 5.06
C ILE A 6 12.09 10.31 6.34
N LYS A 7 13.32 10.85 6.34
CA LYS A 7 13.86 11.59 7.48
C LYS A 7 13.05 12.86 7.77
N GLU A 8 12.67 13.60 6.75
CA GLU A 8 11.93 14.87 6.87
C GLU A 8 10.44 14.66 7.14
N ALA A 9 9.82 13.65 6.53
CA ALA A 9 8.41 13.34 6.73
C ALA A 9 8.10 12.97 8.18
N ARG A 10 7.06 13.54 8.75
CA ARG A 10 6.48 13.14 10.04
C ARG A 10 5.33 12.18 9.86
N LYS A 11 4.44 12.49 8.91
CA LYS A 11 3.22 11.73 8.60
C LYS A 11 3.43 10.91 7.35
N ILE A 12 3.43 9.61 7.49
CA ILE A 12 3.74 8.69 6.38
C ILE A 12 2.57 7.73 6.18
N ILE A 13 2.05 7.66 4.96
CA ILE A 13 1.18 6.56 4.55
C ILE A 13 2.02 5.53 3.82
N ILE A 14 1.84 4.27 4.21
CA ILE A 14 2.53 3.14 3.60
C ILE A 14 1.50 2.16 3.06
N LYS A 15 1.50 1.97 1.74
CA LYS A 15 0.67 0.97 1.08
C LYS A 15 1.46 -0.31 0.84
N ILE A 16 0.85 -1.43 1.19
CA ILE A 16 1.43 -2.76 1.00
C ILE A 16 0.49 -3.60 0.13
N GLY A 17 1.01 -4.02 -1.03
CA GLY A 17 0.25 -4.79 -2.01
C GLY A 17 0.07 -6.26 -1.62
N SER A 18 -0.92 -6.94 -2.22
CA SER A 18 -1.24 -8.34 -1.95
C SER A 18 -0.06 -9.27 -2.25
N ASN A 19 0.69 -9.02 -3.33
CA ASN A 19 1.85 -9.85 -3.69
C ASN A 19 2.99 -9.75 -2.67
N THR A 20 3.15 -8.59 -2.02
CA THR A 20 4.13 -8.39 -0.94
C THR A 20 3.72 -9.14 0.33
N LEU A 21 2.41 -9.22 0.59
CA LEU A 21 1.86 -9.90 1.77
C LEU A 21 1.74 -11.41 1.59
N ALA A 22 1.78 -11.90 0.35
CA ALA A 22 1.65 -13.32 0.06
C ALA A 22 2.98 -14.04 0.26
N GLY A 23 2.95 -15.15 1.00
CA GLY A 23 4.02 -16.13 1.03
C GLY A 23 4.03 -16.98 -0.25
N THR A 24 5.08 -17.74 -0.45
CA THR A 24 5.23 -18.68 -1.58
C THR A 24 4.21 -19.83 -1.53
N ASP A 25 3.62 -20.07 -0.36
CA ASP A 25 2.56 -21.05 -0.13
C ASP A 25 1.14 -20.49 -0.39
N GLY A 26 1.04 -19.24 -0.84
CA GLY A 26 -0.23 -18.56 -1.10
C GLY A 26 -0.97 -18.09 0.17
N LYS A 27 -0.32 -18.13 1.33
CA LYS A 27 -0.86 -17.62 2.61
C LYS A 27 -0.30 -16.25 2.93
N ILE A 28 -0.84 -15.63 3.98
CA ILE A 28 -0.24 -14.40 4.53
C ILE A 28 1.14 -14.74 5.11
N ASN A 29 2.15 -13.99 4.68
CA ASN A 29 3.53 -14.13 5.15
C ASN A 29 3.69 -13.47 6.53
N SER A 30 3.52 -14.25 7.59
CA SER A 30 3.63 -13.75 8.97
C SER A 30 5.03 -13.21 9.27
N SER A 31 6.10 -13.84 8.76
CA SER A 31 7.47 -13.34 8.94
C SER A 31 7.66 -11.94 8.37
N PHE A 32 7.10 -11.68 7.19
CA PHE A 32 7.09 -10.33 6.62
C PHE A 32 6.36 -9.33 7.51
N LEU A 33 5.17 -9.72 8.04
CA LEU A 33 4.39 -8.84 8.93
C LEU A 33 5.16 -8.49 10.21
N ASP A 34 5.81 -9.48 10.83
CA ASP A 34 6.62 -9.30 12.04
C ASP A 34 7.82 -8.40 11.79
N GLU A 35 8.58 -8.64 10.71
CA GLU A 35 9.70 -7.79 10.30
C GLU A 35 9.24 -6.37 9.99
N PHE A 36 8.12 -6.22 9.26
CA PHE A 36 7.59 -4.91 8.92
C PHE A 36 7.12 -4.15 10.16
N ALA A 37 6.40 -4.81 11.07
CA ALA A 37 5.95 -4.21 12.32
C ALA A 37 7.14 -3.76 13.20
N GLN A 38 8.24 -4.53 13.24
CA GLN A 38 9.48 -4.13 13.91
C GLN A 38 10.02 -2.82 13.33
N GLN A 39 10.16 -2.75 12.00
CA GLN A 39 10.69 -1.57 11.32
C GLN A 39 9.78 -0.34 11.50
N ALA A 40 8.47 -0.52 11.36
CA ALA A 40 7.50 0.54 11.57
C ALA A 40 7.52 1.04 13.03
N SER A 41 7.66 0.11 14.01
CA SER A 41 7.76 0.48 15.42
C SER A 41 8.98 1.36 15.72
N LEU A 42 10.11 1.12 15.06
CA LEU A 42 11.31 1.96 15.18
C LEU A 42 11.08 3.37 14.63
N LEU A 43 10.40 3.50 13.50
CA LEU A 43 10.04 4.81 12.95
C LEU A 43 9.08 5.56 13.89
N ILE A 44 8.09 4.86 14.44
CA ILE A 44 7.13 5.45 15.40
C ILE A 44 7.86 5.93 16.68
N LYS A 45 8.77 5.12 17.23
CA LYS A 45 9.61 5.52 18.36
C LYS A 45 10.47 6.75 18.07
N ASN A 46 10.85 6.95 16.81
CA ASN A 46 11.57 8.13 16.32
C ASN A 46 10.65 9.31 15.97
N GLY A 47 9.39 9.30 16.42
CA GLY A 47 8.43 10.40 16.28
C GLY A 47 7.69 10.44 14.94
N LYS A 48 7.79 9.39 14.12
CA LYS A 48 6.96 9.28 12.90
C LYS A 48 5.55 8.83 13.23
N GLN A 49 4.58 9.33 12.49
CA GLN A 49 3.19 8.90 12.49
C GLN A 49 2.94 8.06 11.25
N ILE A 50 2.39 6.86 11.41
CA ILE A 50 2.23 5.90 10.31
C ILE A 50 0.76 5.48 10.19
N ILE A 51 0.23 5.52 8.98
CA ILE A 51 -1.02 4.88 8.59
C ILE A 51 -0.66 3.82 7.53
N LEU A 52 -1.23 2.62 7.67
CA LEU A 52 -1.06 1.56 6.68
C LEU A 52 -2.28 1.49 5.76
N VAL A 53 -2.04 1.18 4.49
CA VAL A 53 -3.07 0.74 3.55
C VAL A 53 -2.68 -0.66 3.10
N SER A 54 -3.44 -1.66 3.58
CA SER A 54 -3.07 -3.07 3.45
C SER A 54 -4.06 -3.80 2.56
N SER A 55 -3.60 -4.31 1.43
CA SER A 55 -4.30 -5.34 0.67
C SER A 55 -4.19 -6.72 1.37
N GLY A 56 -4.65 -7.79 0.72
CA GLY A 56 -4.39 -9.15 1.17
C GLY A 56 -5.59 -9.88 1.79
N ALA A 57 -6.75 -9.22 1.96
CA ALA A 57 -7.95 -9.85 2.50
C ALA A 57 -8.38 -11.07 1.66
N GLN A 58 -8.37 -10.98 0.33
CA GLN A 58 -8.71 -12.11 -0.52
C GLN A 58 -7.75 -13.30 -0.35
N ILE A 59 -6.44 -13.04 -0.23
CA ILE A 59 -5.42 -14.08 -0.02
C ILE A 59 -5.65 -14.78 1.32
N ALA A 60 -5.85 -14.00 2.38
CA ALA A 60 -6.15 -14.53 3.70
C ALA A 60 -7.42 -15.40 3.70
N GLY A 61 -8.49 -14.94 3.05
CA GLY A 61 -9.74 -15.69 2.95
C GLY A 61 -9.60 -17.01 2.16
N LEU A 62 -8.86 -16.97 1.05
CA LEU A 62 -8.55 -18.19 0.28
C LEU A 62 -7.79 -19.22 1.10
N SER A 63 -6.80 -18.78 1.88
CA SER A 63 -6.03 -19.63 2.78
C SER A 63 -6.89 -20.25 3.86
N THR A 64 -7.80 -19.49 4.46
CA THR A 64 -8.66 -19.96 5.55
C THR A 64 -9.73 -20.92 5.05
N MET A 65 -10.34 -20.64 3.91
CA MET A 65 -11.43 -21.45 3.36
C MET A 65 -10.97 -22.65 2.56
N ASP A 66 -9.69 -22.72 2.18
CA ASP A 66 -9.10 -23.80 1.35
C ASP A 66 -9.90 -24.10 0.06
N LYS A 67 -10.47 -23.07 -0.55
CA LYS A 67 -11.39 -23.17 -1.69
C LYS A 67 -11.02 -22.21 -2.80
N TRP A 68 -10.49 -22.75 -3.90
CA TRP A 68 -10.09 -21.98 -5.10
C TRP A 68 -11.04 -22.12 -6.28
N ALA A 69 -12.05 -23.00 -6.18
CA ALA A 69 -12.85 -23.43 -7.32
C ALA A 69 -13.66 -22.31 -7.99
N ARG A 70 -14.08 -21.29 -7.24
CA ARG A 70 -14.99 -20.22 -7.72
C ARG A 70 -14.33 -18.84 -7.82
N LYS A 71 -13.03 -18.76 -8.05
CA LYS A 71 -12.27 -17.50 -8.09
C LYS A 71 -12.71 -16.48 -9.17
N LYS A 72 -13.50 -16.90 -10.15
CA LYS A 72 -14.10 -16.01 -11.18
C LYS A 72 -15.43 -15.40 -10.73
N ASP A 73 -16.07 -15.93 -9.71
CA ASP A 73 -17.35 -15.45 -9.18
C ASP A 73 -17.08 -14.26 -8.25
N ILE A 74 -17.59 -13.08 -8.61
CA ILE A 74 -17.37 -11.84 -7.87
C ILE A 74 -17.94 -11.90 -6.44
N HIS A 75 -19.13 -12.46 -6.28
CA HIS A 75 -19.75 -12.58 -4.95
C HIS A 75 -18.98 -13.55 -4.06
N TYR A 76 -18.44 -14.61 -4.64
CA TYR A 76 -17.57 -15.53 -3.92
C TYR A 76 -16.26 -14.83 -3.48
N ARG A 77 -15.67 -13.99 -4.33
CA ARG A 77 -14.48 -13.20 -3.99
C ARG A 77 -14.79 -12.19 -2.87
N GLN A 78 -15.94 -11.52 -2.91
CA GLN A 78 -16.39 -10.63 -1.83
C GLN A 78 -16.52 -11.39 -0.50
N ALA A 79 -17.15 -12.56 -0.52
CA ALA A 79 -17.27 -13.41 0.67
C ALA A 79 -15.89 -13.86 1.20
N LEU A 80 -14.94 -14.20 0.31
CA LEU A 80 -13.57 -14.51 0.70
C LEU A 80 -12.87 -13.31 1.34
N CYS A 81 -13.04 -12.10 0.78
CA CYS A 81 -12.49 -10.88 1.36
C CYS A 81 -13.07 -10.63 2.76
N ALA A 82 -14.38 -10.88 2.96
CA ALA A 82 -15.01 -10.72 4.27
C ALA A 82 -14.40 -11.65 5.33
N VAL A 83 -14.20 -12.93 5.01
CA VAL A 83 -13.52 -13.89 5.89
C VAL A 83 -12.06 -13.50 6.10
N GLY A 84 -11.36 -13.21 5.02
CA GLY A 84 -9.93 -12.92 5.07
C GLY A 84 -9.59 -11.58 5.70
N GLN A 85 -10.50 -10.62 5.71
CA GLN A 85 -10.28 -9.35 6.40
C GLN A 85 -10.11 -9.53 7.92
N VAL A 86 -10.83 -10.47 8.51
CA VAL A 86 -10.68 -10.83 9.93
C VAL A 86 -9.29 -11.42 10.19
N GLU A 87 -8.87 -12.37 9.35
CA GLU A 87 -7.56 -13.02 9.45
C GLU A 87 -6.40 -12.03 9.22
N LEU A 88 -6.54 -11.16 8.23
CA LEU A 88 -5.56 -10.13 7.93
C LEU A 88 -5.37 -9.17 9.12
N MET A 89 -6.47 -8.72 9.73
CA MET A 89 -6.40 -7.83 10.89
C MET A 89 -5.82 -8.54 12.11
N ASP A 90 -6.15 -9.81 12.33
CA ASP A 90 -5.56 -10.59 13.41
C ASP A 90 -4.05 -10.79 13.21
N ALA A 91 -3.61 -11.04 11.98
CA ALA A 91 -2.19 -11.16 11.65
C ALA A 91 -1.44 -9.83 11.94
N TRP A 92 -1.95 -8.69 11.48
CA TRP A 92 -1.39 -7.38 11.80
C TRP A 92 -1.41 -7.07 13.30
N ARG A 93 -2.52 -7.38 13.99
CA ARG A 93 -2.64 -7.18 15.43
C ARG A 93 -1.56 -7.95 16.19
N ARG A 94 -1.32 -9.22 15.83
CA ARG A 94 -0.27 -10.03 16.44
C ARG A 94 1.10 -9.41 16.20
N ALA A 95 1.43 -9.06 14.97
CA ALA A 95 2.72 -8.49 14.60
C ALA A 95 3.03 -7.20 15.38
N PHE A 96 2.09 -6.27 15.47
CA PHE A 96 2.31 -5.01 16.20
C PHE A 96 2.24 -5.18 17.73
N SER A 97 1.48 -6.16 18.24
CA SER A 97 1.39 -6.40 19.69
C SER A 97 2.73 -6.76 20.35
N HIS A 98 3.66 -7.37 19.59
CA HIS A 98 5.02 -7.66 20.07
C HIS A 98 5.81 -6.38 20.45
N PHE A 99 5.40 -5.23 19.92
CA PHE A 99 6.02 -3.93 20.16
C PHE A 99 5.18 -3.02 21.07
N GLY A 100 4.09 -3.55 21.67
CA GLY A 100 3.17 -2.81 22.53
C GLY A 100 2.31 -1.80 21.77
N LEU A 101 2.15 -1.96 20.44
CA LEU A 101 1.37 -1.08 19.59
C LEU A 101 -0.01 -1.67 19.28
N HIS A 102 -1.02 -0.82 19.31
CA HIS A 102 -2.38 -1.16 18.94
C HIS A 102 -2.65 -0.79 17.47
N ILE A 103 -3.53 -1.53 16.84
CA ILE A 103 -4.01 -1.22 15.49
C ILE A 103 -5.51 -0.91 15.52
N ALA A 104 -5.99 -0.17 14.52
CA ALA A 104 -7.41 0.03 14.26
C ALA A 104 -7.74 -0.27 12.81
N GLN A 105 -8.81 -1.01 12.57
CA GLN A 105 -9.32 -1.28 11.23
C GLN A 105 -10.17 -0.11 10.73
N ILE A 106 -9.90 0.32 9.48
CA ILE A 106 -10.71 1.31 8.76
C ILE A 106 -11.04 0.70 7.39
N LEU A 107 -12.31 0.46 7.13
CA LEU A 107 -12.79 -0.01 5.83
C LEU A 107 -13.48 1.13 5.09
N LEU A 108 -13.00 1.43 3.89
CA LEU A 108 -13.46 2.55 3.07
C LEU A 108 -13.83 2.06 1.68
N THR A 109 -14.66 2.85 1.02
CA THR A 109 -14.93 2.74 -0.41
C THR A 109 -14.61 4.06 -1.09
N ARG A 110 -14.53 4.06 -2.41
CA ARG A 110 -14.38 5.28 -3.21
C ARG A 110 -15.46 6.31 -2.90
N ASP A 111 -16.70 5.87 -2.65
CA ASP A 111 -17.84 6.75 -2.40
C ASP A 111 -17.73 7.51 -1.07
N ASP A 112 -17.02 6.95 -0.08
CA ASP A 112 -16.82 7.62 1.20
C ASP A 112 -16.03 8.93 1.05
N PHE A 113 -15.18 9.06 0.03
CA PHE A 113 -14.45 10.29 -0.27
C PHE A 113 -15.26 11.33 -1.05
N ASN A 114 -16.42 10.95 -1.59
CA ASN A 114 -17.30 11.86 -2.34
C ASN A 114 -18.34 12.55 -1.44
N ASP A 115 -18.52 12.09 -0.21
CA ASP A 115 -19.42 12.67 0.79
C ASP A 115 -18.62 13.49 1.81
N SER A 116 -18.89 14.78 1.89
CA SER A 116 -18.16 15.71 2.76
C SER A 116 -18.28 15.39 4.24
N LYS A 117 -19.46 14.89 4.69
CA LYS A 117 -19.68 14.50 6.08
C LYS A 117 -18.93 13.23 6.44
N ARG A 118 -18.95 12.21 5.56
CA ARG A 118 -18.16 10.98 5.74
C ARG A 118 -16.67 11.29 5.73
N THR A 119 -16.22 12.10 4.78
CA THR A 119 -14.81 12.56 4.68
C THR A 119 -14.35 13.25 5.97
N LEU A 120 -15.16 14.15 6.55
CA LEU A 120 -14.85 14.82 7.81
C LEU A 120 -14.77 13.82 8.98
N ASN A 121 -15.73 12.88 9.07
CA ASN A 121 -15.73 11.86 10.11
C ASN A 121 -14.51 10.95 10.01
N MET A 122 -14.17 10.47 8.80
CA MET A 122 -12.97 9.66 8.55
C MET A 122 -11.70 10.42 8.98
N ARG A 123 -11.58 11.68 8.55
CA ARG A 123 -10.44 12.54 8.93
C ARG A 123 -10.29 12.62 10.44
N ASN A 124 -11.37 12.97 11.16
CA ASN A 124 -11.33 13.09 12.61
C ASN A 124 -10.94 11.76 13.27
N THR A 125 -11.49 10.63 12.79
CA THR A 125 -11.15 9.31 13.30
C THR A 125 -9.65 9.00 13.11
N LEU A 126 -9.10 9.25 11.91
CA LEU A 126 -7.68 9.00 11.63
C LEU A 126 -6.76 9.85 12.53
N PHE A 127 -7.07 11.14 12.71
CA PHE A 127 -6.29 12.01 13.57
C PHE A 127 -6.36 11.54 15.03
N THR A 128 -7.55 11.24 15.55
CA THR A 128 -7.72 10.76 16.92
C THR A 128 -6.96 9.46 17.16
N LEU A 129 -7.06 8.48 16.26
CA LEU A 129 -6.34 7.20 16.40
C LEU A 129 -4.83 7.41 16.46
N VAL A 130 -4.28 8.22 15.57
CA VAL A 130 -2.84 8.49 15.52
C VAL A 130 -2.37 9.27 16.76
N ASP A 131 -3.15 10.23 17.23
CA ASP A 131 -2.84 11.01 18.44
C ASP A 131 -2.86 10.12 19.70
N GLU A 132 -3.69 9.08 19.73
CA GLU A 132 -3.72 8.07 20.79
C GLU A 132 -2.64 6.96 20.61
N GLY A 133 -1.76 7.09 19.62
CA GLY A 133 -0.68 6.13 19.37
C GLY A 133 -1.16 4.80 18.76
N VAL A 134 -2.38 4.76 18.22
CA VAL A 134 -2.93 3.61 17.50
C VAL A 134 -2.59 3.70 16.02
N ILE A 135 -2.21 2.60 15.40
CA ILE A 135 -1.89 2.53 13.97
C ILE A 135 -3.17 2.22 13.19
N PRO A 136 -3.72 3.16 12.38
CA PRO A 136 -4.81 2.85 11.49
C PRO A 136 -4.34 1.95 10.36
N ILE A 137 -5.10 0.88 10.08
CA ILE A 137 -4.92 0.01 8.91
C ILE A 137 -6.16 0.15 8.05
N ILE A 138 -5.98 0.79 6.91
CA ILE A 138 -7.04 1.05 5.93
C ILE A 138 -7.04 -0.08 4.91
N ASN A 139 -8.23 -0.54 4.53
CA ASN A 139 -8.45 -1.40 3.37
C ASN A 139 -9.76 -1.02 2.68
N GLU A 140 -9.93 -1.45 1.42
CA GLU A 140 -11.21 -1.37 0.73
C GLU A 140 -12.27 -2.19 1.47
N ASN A 141 -13.50 -1.70 1.48
CA ASN A 141 -14.64 -2.47 1.94
C ASN A 141 -15.16 -3.37 0.81
N ASP A 142 -14.45 -4.44 0.54
CA ASP A 142 -14.76 -5.40 -0.53
C ASP A 142 -16.17 -6.01 -0.42
N THR A 143 -16.80 -5.97 0.75
CA THR A 143 -18.14 -6.53 0.95
C THR A 143 -19.21 -5.72 0.24
N VAL A 144 -18.99 -4.43 0.03
CA VAL A 144 -19.95 -3.50 -0.60
C VAL A 144 -19.39 -2.86 -1.88
N SER A 145 -18.09 -2.98 -2.14
CA SER A 145 -17.40 -2.46 -3.33
C SER A 145 -16.78 -3.60 -4.12
N VAL A 146 -16.70 -3.44 -5.43
CA VAL A 146 -16.07 -4.41 -6.32
C VAL A 146 -14.85 -3.81 -7.06
N GLU A 147 -14.52 -2.56 -6.80
CA GLU A 147 -13.46 -1.85 -7.50
C GLU A 147 -12.10 -2.50 -7.25
N GLU A 148 -11.69 -2.75 -6.02
CA GLU A 148 -10.42 -3.42 -5.74
C GLU A 148 -10.41 -4.84 -6.30
N ILE A 149 -11.52 -5.57 -6.17
CA ILE A 149 -11.64 -6.93 -6.69
C ILE A 149 -11.45 -6.97 -8.20
N LYS A 150 -11.86 -5.93 -8.93
CA LYS A 150 -11.74 -5.83 -10.38
C LYS A 150 -10.42 -5.23 -10.83
N ILE A 151 -9.94 -4.19 -10.13
CA ILE A 151 -8.86 -3.31 -10.58
C ILE A 151 -7.66 -3.35 -9.63
N GLY A 152 -7.85 -3.79 -8.37
CA GLY A 152 -6.78 -3.85 -7.35
C GLY A 152 -6.36 -2.48 -6.83
N ASP A 153 -7.29 -1.58 -6.58
CA ASP A 153 -7.04 -0.13 -6.50
C ASP A 153 -6.74 0.41 -5.09
N ASN A 154 -6.08 -0.35 -4.24
CA ASN A 154 -5.57 0.19 -2.98
C ASN A 154 -4.47 1.26 -3.15
N ASP A 155 -3.91 1.43 -4.36
CA ASP A 155 -2.98 2.53 -4.66
C ASP A 155 -3.72 3.88 -4.62
N THR A 156 -4.89 3.97 -5.29
CA THR A 156 -5.76 5.16 -5.25
C THR A 156 -6.35 5.39 -3.85
N LEU A 157 -6.73 4.33 -3.15
CA LEU A 157 -7.21 4.43 -1.77
C LEU A 157 -6.12 5.03 -0.86
N ALA A 158 -4.86 4.60 -1.01
CA ALA A 158 -3.73 5.13 -0.28
C ALA A 158 -3.47 6.61 -0.60
N ALA A 159 -3.55 6.98 -1.88
CA ALA A 159 -3.38 8.37 -2.30
C ALA A 159 -4.47 9.28 -1.72
N ARG A 160 -5.74 8.89 -1.78
CA ARG A 160 -6.86 9.63 -1.19
C ARG A 160 -6.73 9.75 0.34
N SER A 161 -6.30 8.67 1.00
CA SER A 161 -6.04 8.67 2.45
C SER A 161 -4.87 9.59 2.82
N ALA A 162 -3.83 9.67 1.98
CA ALA A 162 -2.71 10.59 2.17
C ALA A 162 -3.16 12.05 2.11
N ILE A 163 -3.98 12.39 1.14
CA ILE A 163 -4.56 13.73 1.01
C ILE A 163 -5.46 14.05 2.22
N LEU A 164 -6.37 13.13 2.57
CA LEU A 164 -7.32 13.28 3.67
C LEU A 164 -6.63 13.57 5.01
N TRP A 165 -5.57 12.82 5.28
CA TRP A 165 -4.80 12.96 6.51
C TRP A 165 -3.71 14.05 6.45
N SER A 166 -3.50 14.66 5.28
CA SER A 166 -2.41 15.62 5.02
C SER A 166 -1.05 14.99 5.33
N ALA A 167 -0.77 13.85 4.72
CA ALA A 167 0.50 13.14 4.87
C ALA A 167 1.65 13.95 4.24
N ASP A 168 2.86 13.78 4.78
CA ASP A 168 4.08 14.37 4.21
C ASP A 168 4.70 13.46 3.14
N LEU A 169 4.35 12.17 3.14
CA LEU A 169 4.93 11.17 2.24
C LEU A 169 3.96 10.00 2.03
N LEU A 170 3.82 9.57 0.78
CA LEU A 170 3.20 8.30 0.40
C LEU A 170 4.27 7.30 -0.03
N ILE A 171 4.32 6.12 0.58
CA ILE A 171 5.17 5.00 0.16
C ILE A 171 4.29 3.90 -0.41
N LEU A 172 4.55 3.51 -1.66
CA LEU A 172 3.90 2.41 -2.36
C LEU A 172 4.87 1.22 -2.43
N PHE A 173 4.69 0.23 -1.58
CA PHE A 173 5.39 -1.03 -1.71
C PHE A 173 4.70 -1.95 -2.71
N SER A 174 5.51 -2.48 -3.62
CA SER A 174 5.11 -3.35 -4.71
C SER A 174 6.07 -4.54 -4.83
N ASP A 175 5.81 -5.43 -5.76
CA ASP A 175 6.69 -6.54 -6.15
C ASP A 175 7.72 -6.15 -7.24
N ILE A 176 7.85 -4.85 -7.50
CA ILE A 176 8.85 -4.29 -8.42
C ILE A 176 9.71 -3.24 -7.70
N GLY A 177 10.95 -3.12 -8.12
CA GLY A 177 11.94 -2.24 -7.50
C GLY A 177 11.67 -0.73 -7.65
N GLY A 178 10.70 -0.35 -8.45
CA GLY A 178 10.34 1.03 -8.79
C GLY A 178 9.78 1.11 -10.21
N LEU A 179 9.81 2.29 -10.78
CA LEU A 179 9.40 2.53 -12.16
C LEU A 179 10.60 2.34 -13.10
N TYR A 180 10.43 1.57 -14.15
CA TYR A 180 11.45 1.32 -15.16
C TYR A 180 11.05 1.92 -16.50
N ASN A 181 12.02 2.23 -17.35
CA ASN A 181 11.79 2.69 -18.72
C ASN A 181 11.16 1.62 -19.63
N ARG A 182 11.27 0.33 -19.24
CA ARG A 182 10.67 -0.85 -19.90
C ARG A 182 10.37 -1.91 -18.84
N ASN A 183 9.63 -2.95 -19.20
CA ASN A 183 9.36 -4.08 -18.30
C ASN A 183 10.68 -4.84 -17.99
N PRO A 184 11.19 -4.82 -16.73
CA PRO A 184 12.45 -5.46 -16.40
C PRO A 184 12.41 -6.99 -16.46
N LYS A 185 11.23 -7.61 -16.46
CA LYS A 185 11.09 -9.06 -16.63
C LYS A 185 11.26 -9.50 -18.10
N GLU A 186 10.96 -8.62 -19.04
CA GLU A 186 11.09 -8.87 -20.48
C GLU A 186 12.40 -8.31 -21.04
N TYR A 187 12.87 -7.23 -20.46
CA TYR A 187 14.05 -6.49 -20.93
C TYR A 187 15.09 -6.39 -19.80
N PRO A 188 16.10 -7.28 -19.75
CA PRO A 188 17.13 -7.27 -18.72
C PRO A 188 17.94 -5.95 -18.61
N GLN A 189 17.97 -5.17 -19.69
CA GLN A 189 18.59 -3.85 -19.76
C GLN A 189 17.65 -2.71 -19.36
N ALA A 190 16.47 -3.01 -18.79
CA ALA A 190 15.56 -1.98 -18.30
C ALA A 190 16.23 -1.17 -17.17
N GLU A 191 16.14 0.15 -17.27
CA GLU A 191 16.74 1.07 -16.32
C GLU A 191 15.69 1.59 -15.35
N LEU A 192 16.03 1.60 -14.06
CA LEU A 192 15.22 2.18 -13.00
C LEU A 192 15.21 3.70 -13.14
N LEU A 193 14.04 4.30 -13.19
CA LEU A 193 13.83 5.74 -13.11
C LEU A 193 13.83 6.15 -11.63
N GLU A 194 14.95 6.59 -11.11
CA GLU A 194 15.08 6.94 -9.68
C GLU A 194 14.29 8.21 -9.32
N GLU A 195 14.07 9.12 -10.28
CA GLU A 195 13.36 10.38 -10.12
C GLU A 195 12.34 10.59 -11.22
N VAL A 196 11.13 10.99 -10.85
CA VAL A 196 10.06 11.38 -11.77
C VAL A 196 9.48 12.71 -11.34
N ARG A 197 9.67 13.75 -12.16
CA ARG A 197 9.12 15.10 -11.94
C ARG A 197 7.88 15.36 -12.78
N ASN A 198 7.75 14.68 -13.91
CA ASN A 198 6.61 14.83 -14.83
C ASN A 198 6.06 13.44 -15.18
N ILE A 199 4.93 13.10 -14.57
CA ILE A 199 4.26 11.81 -14.78
C ILE A 199 3.69 11.71 -16.20
N GLU A 200 3.25 12.81 -16.80
CA GLU A 200 2.70 12.79 -18.16
C GLU A 200 3.76 12.46 -19.22
N ASP A 201 4.99 12.94 -19.03
CA ASP A 201 6.10 12.57 -19.92
C ASP A 201 6.47 11.10 -19.76
N VAL A 202 6.40 10.59 -18.53
CA VAL A 202 6.60 9.16 -18.26
C VAL A 202 5.54 8.32 -18.95
N ARG A 203 4.26 8.69 -18.87
CA ARG A 203 3.15 7.97 -19.53
C ARG A 203 3.31 7.90 -21.05
N LYS A 204 3.86 8.95 -21.67
CA LYS A 204 4.10 9.00 -23.12
C LYS A 204 5.29 8.14 -23.57
N ASN A 205 6.30 8.05 -22.72
CA ASN A 205 7.60 7.46 -23.09
C ASN A 205 7.79 6.01 -22.61
N ILE A 206 7.03 5.60 -21.59
CA ILE A 206 7.06 4.20 -21.14
C ILE A 206 6.09 3.41 -21.99
N VAL A 207 6.61 2.39 -22.66
CA VAL A 207 5.78 1.32 -23.25
C VAL A 207 5.17 0.57 -22.07
N ILE A 208 3.96 0.96 -21.68
CA ILE A 208 3.16 0.22 -20.69
C ILE A 208 2.85 -1.10 -21.38
N GLY A 209 3.62 -2.15 -21.05
CA GLY A 209 3.37 -3.49 -21.54
C GLY A 209 1.92 -3.86 -21.22
N GLU A 210 1.31 -4.65 -22.11
CA GLU A 210 -0.06 -5.14 -21.93
C GLU A 210 -0.25 -5.62 -20.48
N ALA A 211 -1.40 -5.32 -19.89
CA ALA A 211 -1.77 -5.54 -18.48
C ALA A 211 -1.78 -7.03 -18.02
N ASN A 212 -0.90 -7.85 -18.54
CA ASN A 212 -1.01 -9.31 -18.55
C ASN A 212 -0.24 -10.08 -17.48
N SER A 213 0.37 -9.46 -16.46
CA SER A 213 1.02 -10.31 -15.45
C SER A 213 1.35 -9.69 -14.09
N PHE A 214 1.00 -8.47 -13.81
CA PHE A 214 1.40 -7.81 -12.56
C PHE A 214 0.20 -7.44 -11.71
N GLY A 215 -0.35 -8.38 -10.96
CA GLY A 215 -1.36 -8.12 -9.94
C GLY A 215 -2.50 -7.19 -10.40
N THR A 216 -3.58 -7.16 -9.72
CA THR A 216 -4.74 -6.31 -10.02
C THR A 216 -4.45 -4.80 -9.97
N GLY A 217 -3.30 -4.37 -9.40
CA GLY A 217 -2.80 -2.98 -9.40
C GLY A 217 -1.55 -2.84 -10.25
N GLY A 218 -1.70 -2.59 -11.56
CA GLY A 218 -0.58 -2.38 -12.48
C GLY A 218 0.19 -1.09 -12.26
N ILE A 219 1.23 -0.84 -13.09
CA ILE A 219 2.02 0.41 -13.02
C ILE A 219 1.14 1.65 -13.26
N ALA A 220 0.05 1.52 -14.01
CA ALA A 220 -0.89 2.60 -14.29
C ALA A 220 -1.55 3.11 -13.01
N THR A 221 -2.06 2.22 -12.11
CA THR A 221 -2.68 2.64 -10.84
C THR A 221 -1.69 3.33 -9.92
N LYS A 222 -0.41 2.91 -9.94
CA LYS A 222 0.66 3.55 -9.16
C LYS A 222 1.01 4.94 -9.67
N LEU A 223 1.04 5.11 -11.00
CA LEU A 223 1.22 6.43 -11.62
C LEU A 223 0.03 7.35 -11.35
N ASP A 224 -1.21 6.81 -11.38
CA ASP A 224 -2.41 7.58 -11.04
C ASP A 224 -2.38 8.02 -9.57
N ALA A 225 -2.02 7.12 -8.65
CA ALA A 225 -1.88 7.43 -7.24
C ALA A 225 -0.79 8.48 -6.98
N ALA A 226 0.38 8.34 -7.63
CA ALA A 226 1.46 9.32 -7.52
C ALA A 226 1.04 10.68 -8.10
N ALA A 227 0.41 10.73 -9.28
CA ALA A 227 -0.08 11.97 -9.87
C ALA A 227 -1.09 12.67 -8.95
N LEU A 228 -1.99 11.89 -8.34
CA LEU A 228 -3.00 12.41 -7.44
C LEU A 228 -2.37 13.08 -6.21
N VAL A 229 -1.44 12.44 -5.51
CA VAL A 229 -0.82 13.04 -4.31
C VAL A 229 0.09 14.21 -4.66
N LEU A 230 0.79 14.17 -5.80
CA LEU A 230 1.62 15.27 -6.27
C LEU A 230 0.82 16.53 -6.53
N SER A 231 -0.43 16.42 -7.02
CA SER A 231 -1.31 17.59 -7.21
C SER A 231 -1.66 18.31 -5.90
N TYR A 232 -1.39 17.66 -4.75
CA TYR A 232 -1.51 18.22 -3.40
C TYR A 232 -0.15 18.51 -2.74
N GLY A 233 0.94 18.44 -3.50
CA GLY A 233 2.29 18.71 -2.99
C GLY A 233 2.86 17.59 -2.12
N ILE A 234 2.27 16.39 -2.12
CA ILE A 234 2.73 15.25 -1.35
C ILE A 234 3.62 14.38 -2.25
N PRO A 235 4.92 14.21 -1.94
CA PRO A 235 5.79 13.31 -2.69
C PRO A 235 5.38 11.84 -2.49
N ALA A 236 5.69 11.01 -3.50
CA ALA A 236 5.46 9.58 -3.42
C ALA A 236 6.74 8.79 -3.70
N VAL A 237 6.86 7.62 -3.10
CA VAL A 237 7.93 6.65 -3.32
C VAL A 237 7.34 5.33 -3.77
N LEU A 238 7.87 4.77 -4.85
CA LEU A 238 7.61 3.40 -5.28
C LEU A 238 8.86 2.56 -5.06
N ALA A 239 8.74 1.47 -4.28
CA ALA A 239 9.86 0.60 -3.95
C ALA A 239 9.42 -0.87 -3.83
N ASP A 240 10.40 -1.78 -3.89
CA ASP A 240 10.19 -3.20 -3.70
C ASP A 240 9.92 -3.52 -2.22
N GLY A 241 8.69 -3.94 -1.94
CA GLY A 241 8.29 -4.37 -0.60
C GLY A 241 8.61 -5.84 -0.30
N GLY A 242 8.96 -6.64 -1.31
CA GLY A 242 9.31 -8.06 -1.14
C GLY A 242 10.74 -8.30 -0.63
N LYS A 243 11.57 -7.26 -0.56
CA LYS A 243 12.92 -7.39 -0.03
C LYS A 243 12.92 -7.44 1.49
N PRO A 244 13.82 -8.24 2.10
CA PRO A 244 13.99 -8.24 3.54
C PRO A 244 14.26 -6.82 4.07
N ARG A 245 13.65 -6.47 5.19
CA ARG A 245 13.79 -5.17 5.85
C ARG A 245 13.56 -3.97 4.91
N CYS A 246 12.59 -4.08 4.00
CA CYS A 246 12.35 -3.11 2.92
C CYS A 246 12.17 -1.67 3.42
N LEU A 247 11.44 -1.45 4.51
CA LEU A 247 11.18 -0.12 5.06
C LEU A 247 12.46 0.50 5.67
N GLU A 248 13.26 -0.29 6.36
CA GLU A 248 14.55 0.15 6.89
C GLU A 248 15.56 0.40 5.75
N ALA A 249 15.59 -0.47 4.75
CA ALA A 249 16.52 -0.37 3.63
C ALA A 249 16.29 0.92 2.81
N ILE A 250 15.03 1.31 2.57
CA ILE A 250 14.72 2.60 1.91
C ILE A 250 15.01 3.78 2.82
N ALA A 251 14.76 3.66 4.13
CA ALA A 251 15.04 4.70 5.11
C ALA A 251 16.57 4.94 5.27
N ALA A 252 17.37 3.89 5.21
CA ALA A 252 18.83 3.96 5.23
C ALA A 252 19.45 4.35 3.87
N GLY A 253 18.67 4.33 2.77
CA GLY A 253 19.16 4.60 1.42
C GLY A 253 19.96 3.44 0.80
N THR A 254 19.87 2.24 1.36
CA THR A 254 20.55 1.03 0.83
C THR A 254 19.70 0.31 -0.22
N GLN A 255 18.41 0.59 -0.29
CA GLN A 255 17.53 0.12 -1.35
C GLN A 255 17.10 1.30 -2.23
N LYS A 256 17.21 1.09 -3.55
CA LYS A 256 16.72 2.03 -4.55
C LYS A 256 15.20 1.89 -4.74
N GLY A 257 14.60 2.92 -5.32
CA GLY A 257 13.22 2.99 -5.73
C GLY A 257 13.02 4.21 -6.62
N THR A 258 11.78 4.52 -6.96
CA THR A 258 11.41 5.73 -7.70
C THR A 258 10.79 6.74 -6.77
N VAL A 259 11.28 7.98 -6.83
CA VAL A 259 10.69 9.14 -6.16
C VAL A 259 9.90 9.95 -7.18
N PHE A 260 8.66 10.25 -6.85
CA PHE A 260 7.80 11.18 -7.57
C PHE A 260 7.69 12.48 -6.77
N PHE A 261 8.03 13.61 -7.39
CA PHE A 261 7.92 14.93 -6.75
C PHE A 261 7.67 16.04 -7.79
N ALA A 262 7.08 17.13 -7.34
CA ALA A 262 6.80 18.30 -8.18
C ALA A 262 8.08 19.12 -8.44
#